data_677b00e88a87178b27c61b6997935102
#
_entry.id   677b00e88a87178b27c61b6997935102
#
_cell.length_a   1.000
_cell.length_b   1.000
_cell.length_c   1.000
_cell.angle_alpha   90.00
_cell.angle_beta   90.00
_cell.angle_gamma   90.00
#
_symmetry.space_group_name_H-M   'P 1'
#
loop_
_entity.id
_entity.type
_entity.pdbx_description
1 polymer ?
#
loop_
_entity_poly.entity_id
_entity_poly.type
_entity_poly.pdbx_seq_one_letter_code
_entity_poly.pdbx_strand_id
1 'polypeptide(L)'
;MKKFSFSFLLFLSLLFLNVGATFAQNIYLRAGEFTLKGTTVKGFENYVEISGVQFGAEAEVSFTKGTGPAIGKPTFDAISITKSVDKLSNELLRSIATGKSFPLIEIVVAARNSQGEQRAAHKIELQDVFVTKISDASAQCDDCGTLAESVNFVYKSIKITTYSFDPKTGAPTANANPFEFDISRMIQDF
;
A
#
# COMPACT_ATOMS: atom_id res chain seq x y z
N MET A 1 35.09 28.43 38.86
CA MET A 1 34.13 28.54 37.72
C MET A 1 34.29 27.36 36.74
N LYS A 2 34.42 26.11 37.16
CA LYS A 2 34.59 24.92 36.25
C LYS A 2 33.56 23.78 36.48
N LYS A 3 32.57 23.97 37.36
CA LYS A 3 31.62 22.88 37.70
C LYS A 3 30.30 22.93 36.86
N PHE A 4 30.11 23.98 36.06
CA PHE A 4 28.88 24.14 35.28
C PHE A 4 28.92 23.41 33.92
N SER A 5 30.10 23.08 33.43
CA SER A 5 30.27 22.47 32.09
C SER A 5 29.91 20.98 32.04
N PHE A 6 30.13 20.24 33.13
CA PHE A 6 29.90 18.78 33.13
C PHE A 6 28.43 18.41 33.22
N SER A 7 27.63 19.19 33.96
CA SER A 7 26.17 18.98 34.08
C SER A 7 25.45 19.33 32.80
N PHE A 8 25.92 20.33 32.03
CA PHE A 8 25.36 20.74 30.74
C PHE A 8 25.65 19.69 29.66
N LEU A 9 26.85 19.08 29.67
CA LEU A 9 27.17 18.01 28.73
C LEU A 9 26.35 16.73 28.97
N LEU A 10 26.08 16.42 30.25
CA LEU A 10 25.23 15.27 30.63
C LEU A 10 23.78 15.48 30.21
N PHE A 11 23.26 16.72 30.33
CA PHE A 11 21.91 17.05 29.92
C PHE A 11 21.75 17.03 28.40
N LEU A 12 22.77 17.48 27.65
CA LEU A 12 22.79 17.45 26.19
C LEU A 12 22.86 16.00 25.65
N SER A 13 23.57 15.08 26.35
CA SER A 13 23.62 13.68 25.94
C SER A 13 22.30 12.92 26.16
N LEU A 14 21.51 13.33 27.15
CA LEU A 14 20.16 12.75 27.38
C LEU A 14 19.15 13.16 26.31
N LEU A 15 19.33 14.31 25.65
CA LEU A 15 18.42 14.77 24.58
C LEU A 15 18.55 13.96 23.29
N PHE A 16 19.71 13.31 23.06
CA PHE A 16 19.94 12.50 21.85
C PHE A 16 19.46 11.04 21.96
N LEU A 17 18.98 10.60 23.12
CA LEU A 17 18.52 9.22 23.33
C LEU A 17 17.08 8.94 22.89
N ASN A 18 16.33 9.97 22.44
CA ASN A 18 14.98 9.80 21.89
C ASN A 18 14.97 9.84 20.36
N VAL A 19 15.87 9.13 19.68
CA VAL A 19 15.69 8.81 18.28
C VAL A 19 14.66 7.68 18.23
N GLY A 20 13.39 8.06 18.24
CA GLY A 20 12.29 7.13 17.96
C GLY A 20 12.59 6.43 16.65
N ALA A 21 12.67 5.11 16.65
CA ALA A 21 12.76 4.33 15.45
C ALA A 21 11.51 4.63 14.62
N THR A 22 11.64 5.47 13.60
CA THR A 22 10.60 5.65 12.58
C THR A 22 10.50 4.33 11.84
N PHE A 23 9.44 3.56 12.12
CA PHE A 23 9.11 2.39 11.33
C PHE A 23 8.63 2.86 9.98
N ALA A 24 9.54 2.97 9.02
CA ALA A 24 9.17 3.17 7.63
C ALA A 24 8.38 1.93 7.18
N GLN A 25 7.10 2.11 6.90
CA GLN A 25 6.28 1.11 6.24
C GLN A 25 6.69 1.08 4.78
N ASN A 26 7.11 -0.07 4.28
CA ASN A 26 7.38 -0.24 2.86
C ASN A 26 6.14 -0.83 2.20
N ILE A 27 5.81 -0.32 1.02
CA ILE A 27 4.66 -0.77 0.25
C ILE A 27 5.17 -1.40 -1.03
N TYR A 28 4.69 -2.58 -1.34
CA TYR A 28 5.11 -3.38 -2.47
C TYR A 28 3.94 -3.69 -3.39
N LEU A 29 4.17 -3.67 -4.69
CA LEU A 29 3.19 -3.99 -5.72
C LEU A 29 3.70 -5.11 -6.61
N ARG A 30 2.84 -6.07 -6.92
CA ARG A 30 3.02 -7.09 -7.94
C ARG A 30 1.87 -7.03 -8.94
N ALA A 31 2.17 -6.98 -10.24
CA ALA A 31 1.18 -6.94 -11.30
C ALA A 31 1.27 -8.20 -12.15
N GLY A 32 0.31 -9.12 -11.98
CA GLY A 32 0.17 -10.33 -12.77
C GLY A 32 1.41 -11.23 -12.75
N GLU A 33 1.67 -11.85 -13.90
CA GLU A 33 2.81 -12.74 -14.13
C GLU A 33 4.12 -11.99 -14.45
N PHE A 34 4.14 -10.66 -14.39
CA PHE A 34 5.35 -9.90 -14.65
C PHE A 34 6.38 -10.20 -13.56
N THR A 35 7.33 -11.08 -13.91
CA THR A 35 8.49 -11.38 -13.08
C THR A 35 9.46 -10.21 -13.17
N LEU A 36 9.15 -9.15 -12.46
CA LEU A 36 10.07 -8.06 -12.24
C LEU A 36 11.05 -8.52 -11.16
N LYS A 37 12.33 -8.51 -11.45
CA LYS A 37 13.34 -8.47 -10.39
C LYS A 37 13.27 -7.06 -9.81
N GLY A 38 12.31 -6.85 -8.88
CA GLY A 38 12.01 -5.54 -8.34
C GLY A 38 12.86 -5.23 -7.13
N THR A 39 12.60 -5.89 -6.02
CA THR A 39 13.31 -5.61 -4.77
C THR A 39 14.29 -6.72 -4.43
N THR A 40 15.29 -6.40 -3.60
CA THR A 40 16.20 -7.39 -2.98
C THR A 40 15.70 -7.86 -1.61
N VAL A 41 14.51 -7.39 -1.21
CA VAL A 41 13.93 -7.71 0.10
C VAL A 41 13.36 -9.12 0.08
N LYS A 42 13.81 -9.95 1.02
CA LYS A 42 13.40 -11.34 1.15
C LYS A 42 11.88 -11.48 1.29
N GLY A 43 11.28 -12.25 0.38
CA GLY A 43 9.83 -12.47 0.30
C GLY A 43 9.08 -11.48 -0.61
N PHE A 44 9.78 -10.45 -1.14
CA PHE A 44 9.24 -9.45 -2.06
C PHE A 44 10.05 -9.30 -3.35
N GLU A 45 10.83 -10.31 -3.72
CA GLU A 45 11.77 -10.27 -4.85
C GLU A 45 11.08 -9.99 -6.21
N ASN A 46 9.80 -10.39 -6.33
CA ASN A 46 8.98 -10.18 -7.54
C ASN A 46 8.04 -8.98 -7.44
N TYR A 47 8.27 -8.10 -6.48
CA TYR A 47 7.48 -6.89 -6.27
C TYR A 47 8.31 -5.66 -6.63
N VAL A 48 7.62 -4.58 -6.99
CA VAL A 48 8.20 -3.23 -7.06
C VAL A 48 7.81 -2.46 -5.81
N GLU A 49 8.71 -1.62 -5.32
CA GLU A 49 8.41 -0.72 -4.22
C GLU A 49 7.60 0.46 -4.73
N ILE A 50 6.55 0.82 -3.99
CA ILE A 50 5.73 2.01 -4.25
C ILE A 50 5.74 2.93 -3.05
N SER A 51 5.60 4.23 -3.27
CA SER A 51 5.67 5.24 -2.22
C SER A 51 4.33 5.52 -1.55
N GLY A 52 3.22 5.13 -2.17
CA GLY A 52 1.90 5.35 -1.61
C GLY A 52 0.81 4.54 -2.28
N VAL A 53 -0.27 4.29 -1.53
CA VAL A 53 -1.51 3.71 -2.01
C VAL A 53 -2.69 4.46 -1.39
N GLN A 54 -3.72 4.73 -2.19
CA GLN A 54 -4.96 5.33 -1.76
C GLN A 54 -6.12 4.47 -2.22
N PHE A 55 -7.04 4.18 -1.31
CA PHE A 55 -8.26 3.42 -1.51
C PHE A 55 -9.40 4.08 -0.77
N GLY A 56 -10.61 4.05 -1.33
CA GLY A 56 -11.83 4.56 -0.72
C GLY A 56 -13.03 3.71 -1.08
N ALA A 57 -14.02 3.73 -0.20
CA ALA A 57 -15.35 3.19 -0.44
C ALA A 57 -16.37 4.06 0.28
N GLU A 58 -17.51 4.28 -0.33
CA GLU A 58 -18.59 5.07 0.23
C GLU A 58 -19.95 4.38 0.06
N ALA A 59 -20.89 4.71 0.92
CA ALA A 59 -22.28 4.32 0.79
C ALA A 59 -23.16 5.49 1.22
N GLU A 60 -24.18 5.79 0.42
CA GLU A 60 -25.17 6.80 0.81
C GLU A 60 -26.09 6.24 1.88
N VAL A 61 -26.32 7.01 2.95
CA VAL A 61 -27.25 6.68 4.02
C VAL A 61 -28.28 7.78 4.13
N SER A 62 -29.55 7.42 4.05
CA SER A 62 -30.68 8.36 4.25
C SER A 62 -31.49 7.96 5.46
N PHE A 63 -31.79 8.93 6.31
CA PHE A 63 -32.66 8.77 7.48
C PHE A 63 -33.97 9.50 7.21
N THR A 64 -34.99 8.78 6.75
CA THR A 64 -36.33 9.37 6.52
C THR A 64 -37.23 9.10 7.71
N LYS A 65 -37.89 10.16 8.25
CA LYS A 65 -38.79 10.07 9.39
C LYS A 65 -39.95 9.12 9.08
N GLY A 66 -40.02 8.01 9.80
CA GLY A 66 -41.12 7.03 9.72
C GLY A 66 -40.84 5.74 8.94
N THR A 67 -39.73 5.63 8.21
CA THR A 67 -39.41 4.42 7.38
C THR A 67 -38.10 3.73 7.78
N GLY A 68 -37.37 4.29 8.74
CA GLY A 68 -36.04 3.77 9.13
C GLY A 68 -34.93 4.22 8.19
N PRO A 69 -33.65 3.81 8.47
CA PRO A 69 -32.53 4.14 7.62
C PRO A 69 -32.57 3.34 6.30
N ALA A 70 -32.37 4.02 5.19
CA ALA A 70 -32.13 3.41 3.89
C ALA A 70 -30.64 3.53 3.56
N ILE A 71 -30.01 2.42 3.20
CA ILE A 71 -28.59 2.36 2.80
C ILE A 71 -28.53 2.10 1.30
N GLY A 72 -27.85 3.00 0.59
CA GLY A 72 -27.57 2.85 -0.85
C GLY A 72 -26.54 1.74 -1.13
N LYS A 73 -26.34 1.45 -2.40
CA LYS A 73 -25.30 0.51 -2.83
C LYS A 73 -23.91 1.11 -2.54
N PRO A 74 -22.96 0.32 -2.06
CA PRO A 74 -21.60 0.80 -1.88
C PRO A 74 -20.95 1.13 -3.23
N THR A 75 -20.19 2.20 -3.27
CA THR A 75 -19.34 2.60 -4.39
C THR A 75 -17.88 2.47 -3.96
N PHE A 76 -17.07 1.81 -4.77
CA PHE A 76 -15.65 1.64 -4.53
C PHE A 76 -14.86 2.54 -5.49
N ASP A 77 -13.94 3.32 -4.93
CA ASP A 77 -13.09 4.19 -5.72
C ASP A 77 -12.04 3.39 -6.50
N ALA A 78 -11.52 4.01 -7.56
CA ALA A 78 -10.30 3.54 -8.19
C ALA A 78 -9.16 3.58 -7.17
N ILE A 79 -8.35 2.52 -7.10
CA ILE A 79 -7.13 2.54 -6.31
C ILE A 79 -6.10 3.39 -7.02
N SER A 80 -5.53 4.36 -6.31
CA SER A 80 -4.43 5.18 -6.79
C SER A 80 -3.14 4.79 -6.08
N ILE A 81 -2.08 4.58 -6.86
CA ILE A 81 -0.73 4.36 -6.32
C ILE A 81 0.22 5.47 -6.78
N THR A 82 1.26 5.69 -5.99
CA THR A 82 2.39 6.55 -6.34
C THR A 82 3.67 5.73 -6.30
N LYS A 83 4.50 5.83 -7.34
CA LYS A 83 5.78 5.12 -7.46
C LYS A 83 6.79 5.94 -8.27
N SER A 84 8.04 5.57 -8.24
CA SER A 84 9.01 6.05 -9.21
C SER A 84 8.83 5.34 -10.55
N VAL A 85 9.16 6.01 -11.65
CA VAL A 85 9.16 5.41 -12.98
C VAL A 85 10.17 4.26 -13.01
N ASP A 86 9.73 3.09 -13.43
CA ASP A 86 10.50 1.85 -13.48
C ASP A 86 10.11 0.97 -14.68
N LYS A 87 10.56 -0.29 -14.67
CA LYS A 87 10.26 -1.24 -15.76
C LYS A 87 8.76 -1.57 -15.87
N LEU A 88 8.02 -1.50 -14.77
CA LEU A 88 6.58 -1.73 -14.76
C LEU A 88 5.83 -0.62 -15.48
N SER A 89 6.33 0.63 -15.48
CA SER A 89 5.68 1.78 -16.11
C SER A 89 5.35 1.54 -17.59
N ASN A 90 6.26 0.94 -18.33
CA ASN A 90 6.03 0.61 -19.75
C ASN A 90 4.91 -0.42 -19.93
N GLU A 91 4.77 -1.38 -19.03
CA GLU A 91 3.70 -2.37 -19.09
C GLU A 91 2.34 -1.77 -18.71
N LEU A 92 2.33 -0.87 -17.73
CA LEU A 92 1.15 -0.11 -17.37
C LEU A 92 0.67 0.78 -18.53
N LEU A 93 1.58 1.49 -19.19
CA LEU A 93 1.27 2.28 -20.39
C LEU A 93 0.76 1.40 -21.53
N ARG A 94 1.39 0.24 -21.75
CA ARG A 94 0.93 -0.73 -22.76
C ARG A 94 -0.48 -1.24 -22.46
N SER A 95 -0.80 -1.49 -21.19
CA SER A 95 -2.12 -1.92 -20.74
C SER A 95 -3.18 -0.88 -21.11
N ILE A 96 -2.93 0.41 -20.86
CA ILE A 96 -3.85 1.50 -21.30
C ILE A 96 -3.99 1.50 -22.81
N ALA A 97 -2.89 1.46 -23.55
CA ALA A 97 -2.91 1.57 -25.00
C ALA A 97 -3.62 0.40 -25.69
N THR A 98 -3.59 -0.78 -25.10
CA THR A 98 -4.17 -2.01 -25.66
C THR A 98 -5.52 -2.40 -25.05
N GLY A 99 -5.93 -1.75 -23.94
CA GLY A 99 -7.11 -2.13 -23.17
C GLY A 99 -6.99 -3.49 -22.47
N LYS A 100 -5.76 -4.00 -22.29
CA LYS A 100 -5.52 -5.30 -21.65
C LYS A 100 -5.54 -5.15 -20.14
N SER A 101 -6.31 -6.01 -19.45
CA SER A 101 -6.34 -6.08 -18.00
C SER A 101 -5.20 -6.91 -17.45
N PHE A 102 -4.86 -6.66 -16.17
CA PHE A 102 -4.06 -7.56 -15.34
C PHE A 102 -5.00 -8.51 -14.61
N PRO A 103 -4.79 -9.85 -14.70
CA PRO A 103 -5.65 -10.81 -14.00
C PRO A 103 -5.63 -10.62 -12.48
N LEU A 104 -4.48 -10.26 -11.93
CA LEU A 104 -4.28 -10.03 -10.50
C LEU A 104 -3.26 -8.91 -10.28
N ILE A 105 -3.58 -7.97 -9.40
CA ILE A 105 -2.63 -7.04 -8.80
C ILE A 105 -2.65 -7.25 -7.29
N GLU A 106 -1.46 -7.35 -6.69
CA GLU A 106 -1.28 -7.43 -5.25
C GLU A 106 -0.54 -6.21 -4.75
N ILE A 107 -1.08 -5.58 -3.72
CA ILE A 107 -0.44 -4.48 -2.99
C ILE A 107 -0.24 -4.93 -1.55
N VAL A 108 0.99 -4.89 -1.07
CA VAL A 108 1.34 -5.35 0.27
C VAL A 108 1.99 -4.21 1.04
N VAL A 109 1.36 -3.83 2.14
CA VAL A 109 1.98 -2.98 3.16
C VAL A 109 2.74 -3.89 4.10
N ALA A 110 4.06 -3.77 4.10
CA ALA A 110 4.93 -4.57 4.93
C ALA A 110 5.30 -3.82 6.22
N ALA A 111 5.36 -4.55 7.31
CA ALA A 111 5.87 -4.07 8.58
C ALA A 111 7.02 -4.97 9.06
N ARG A 112 7.87 -4.44 9.93
CA ARG A 112 8.93 -5.21 10.58
C ARG A 112 8.33 -6.02 11.73
N ASN A 113 8.59 -7.31 11.72
CA ASN A 113 8.25 -8.19 12.83
C ASN A 113 9.24 -8.01 14.02
N SER A 114 9.02 -8.73 15.11
CA SER A 114 9.88 -8.72 16.28
C SER A 114 11.35 -9.15 16.03
N GLN A 115 11.61 -9.79 14.90
CA GLN A 115 12.94 -10.24 14.45
C GLN A 115 13.59 -9.26 13.47
N GLY A 116 12.95 -8.11 13.19
CA GLY A 116 13.44 -7.10 12.25
C GLY A 116 13.23 -7.45 10.78
N GLU A 117 12.57 -8.57 10.45
CA GLU A 117 12.27 -8.97 9.08
C GLU A 117 11.02 -8.25 8.57
N GLN A 118 11.01 -7.89 7.30
CA GLN A 118 9.80 -7.37 6.65
C GLN A 118 8.81 -8.50 6.35
N ARG A 119 7.55 -8.32 6.77
CA ARG A 119 6.45 -9.25 6.56
C ARG A 119 5.19 -8.50 6.19
N ALA A 120 4.30 -9.15 5.44
CA ALA A 120 3.00 -8.57 5.10
C ALA A 120 2.20 -8.27 6.37
N ALA A 121 1.82 -7.01 6.58
CA ALA A 121 0.91 -6.57 7.63
C ALA A 121 -0.51 -6.35 7.08
N HIS A 122 -0.59 -5.90 5.83
CA HIS A 122 -1.85 -5.65 5.14
C HIS A 122 -1.66 -5.99 3.65
N LYS A 123 -2.58 -6.73 3.06
CA LYS A 123 -2.55 -7.15 1.67
C LYS A 123 -3.86 -6.79 0.99
N ILE A 124 -3.76 -6.15 -0.16
CA ILE A 124 -4.88 -5.86 -1.06
C ILE A 124 -4.65 -6.67 -2.32
N GLU A 125 -5.61 -7.49 -2.68
CA GLU A 125 -5.64 -8.29 -3.91
C GLU A 125 -6.77 -7.79 -4.79
N LEU A 126 -6.48 -7.52 -6.06
CA LEU A 126 -7.42 -6.99 -7.03
C LEU A 126 -7.47 -7.93 -8.22
N GLN A 127 -8.67 -8.32 -8.66
CA GLN A 127 -8.84 -9.16 -9.85
C GLN A 127 -9.41 -8.36 -11.03
N ASP A 128 -9.05 -8.77 -12.24
CA ASP A 128 -9.48 -8.18 -13.52
C ASP A 128 -9.26 -6.65 -13.51
N VAL A 129 -8.01 -6.24 -13.37
CA VAL A 129 -7.61 -4.85 -13.13
C VAL A 129 -7.28 -4.13 -14.42
N PHE A 130 -7.92 -3.00 -14.64
CA PHE A 130 -7.61 -2.08 -15.74
C PHE A 130 -6.89 -0.85 -15.21
N VAL A 131 -5.84 -0.46 -15.93
CA VAL A 131 -5.18 0.83 -15.71
C VAL A 131 -6.01 1.90 -16.44
N THR A 132 -6.47 2.90 -15.71
CA THR A 132 -7.34 3.95 -16.28
C THR A 132 -6.63 5.29 -16.43
N LYS A 133 -5.58 5.52 -15.66
CA LYS A 133 -4.81 6.77 -15.72
C LYS A 133 -3.37 6.53 -15.29
N ILE A 134 -2.44 7.14 -16.00
CA ILE A 134 -1.04 7.30 -15.60
C ILE A 134 -0.70 8.79 -15.73
N SER A 135 -0.01 9.32 -14.76
CA SER A 135 0.46 10.71 -14.75
C SER A 135 1.85 10.77 -14.17
N ASP A 136 2.79 11.26 -14.96
CA ASP A 136 4.17 11.45 -14.57
C ASP A 136 4.38 12.91 -14.16
N ALA A 137 5.06 13.12 -13.06
CA ALA A 137 5.44 14.43 -12.57
C ALA A 137 6.92 14.46 -12.21
N SER A 138 7.63 15.49 -12.71
CA SER A 138 8.97 15.78 -12.23
C SER A 138 8.86 16.65 -10.97
N ALA A 139 9.37 16.16 -9.85
CA ALA A 139 9.60 17.01 -8.69
C ALA A 139 10.97 17.68 -8.86
N GLN A 140 11.00 18.99 -8.83
CA GLN A 140 12.25 19.74 -8.83
C GLN A 140 12.81 19.71 -7.39
N CYS A 141 13.72 18.75 -7.16
CA CYS A 141 14.51 18.68 -5.93
C CYS A 141 15.95 18.33 -6.31
N ASP A 142 16.92 18.88 -5.58
CA ASP A 142 18.34 18.81 -5.90
C ASP A 142 18.92 17.37 -5.97
N ASP A 143 18.16 16.36 -5.53
CA ASP A 143 18.60 14.97 -5.48
C ASP A 143 17.55 13.96 -6.05
N CYS A 144 16.50 14.45 -6.74
CA CYS A 144 15.45 13.61 -7.31
C CYS A 144 15.77 13.21 -8.75
N GLY A 145 16.56 12.19 -8.93
CA GLY A 145 16.88 11.61 -10.25
C GLY A 145 15.76 10.82 -10.92
N THR A 146 14.55 10.73 -10.33
CA THR A 146 13.45 9.90 -10.85
C THR A 146 12.14 10.68 -10.92
N LEU A 147 11.39 10.46 -12.01
CA LEU A 147 10.01 10.94 -12.14
C LEU A 147 9.11 10.18 -11.15
N ALA A 148 8.21 10.91 -10.51
CA ALA A 148 7.12 10.31 -9.76
C ALA A 148 5.96 9.99 -10.71
N GLU A 149 5.45 8.77 -10.63
CA GLU A 149 4.34 8.27 -11.41
C GLU A 149 3.14 8.01 -10.51
N SER A 150 1.97 8.53 -10.89
CA SER A 150 0.68 8.21 -10.26
C SER A 150 -0.13 7.35 -11.21
N VAL A 151 -0.63 6.22 -10.71
CA VAL A 151 -1.39 5.23 -11.50
C VAL A 151 -2.72 4.93 -10.83
N ASN A 152 -3.81 4.95 -11.61
CA ASN A 152 -5.15 4.60 -11.14
C ASN A 152 -5.58 3.26 -11.72
N PHE A 153 -6.11 2.39 -10.85
CA PHE A 153 -6.63 1.07 -11.18
C PHE A 153 -8.13 1.00 -10.92
N VAL A 154 -8.87 0.51 -11.88
CA VAL A 154 -10.25 0.03 -11.71
C VAL A 154 -10.21 -1.49 -11.74
N TYR A 155 -10.98 -2.15 -10.93
CA TYR A 155 -10.92 -3.59 -10.69
C TYR A 155 -12.33 -4.18 -10.53
N LYS A 156 -12.46 -5.46 -10.84
CA LYS A 156 -13.72 -6.20 -10.72
C LYS A 156 -13.97 -6.65 -9.29
N SER A 157 -12.97 -7.19 -8.63
CA SER A 157 -13.08 -7.69 -7.26
C SER A 157 -11.90 -7.24 -6.41
N ILE A 158 -12.15 -7.10 -5.11
CA ILE A 158 -11.16 -6.72 -4.12
C ILE A 158 -11.20 -7.66 -2.93
N LYS A 159 -10.02 -8.06 -2.47
CA LYS A 159 -9.81 -8.77 -1.21
C LYS A 159 -8.80 -8.03 -0.36
N ILE A 160 -9.14 -7.81 0.90
CA ILE A 160 -8.26 -7.15 1.88
C ILE A 160 -8.02 -8.09 3.04
N THR A 161 -6.75 -8.43 3.26
CA THR A 161 -6.32 -9.31 4.34
C THR A 161 -5.39 -8.55 5.27
N THR A 162 -5.68 -8.56 6.56
CA THR A 162 -4.80 -8.01 7.60
C THR A 162 -4.10 -9.15 8.32
N TYR A 163 -2.86 -8.95 8.72
CA TYR A 163 -2.04 -9.95 9.39
C TYR A 163 -1.63 -9.46 10.78
N SER A 164 -1.63 -10.37 11.74
CA SER A 164 -0.97 -10.20 13.04
C SER A 164 0.34 -11.00 13.05
N PHE A 165 1.30 -10.57 13.85
CA PHE A 165 2.58 -11.26 13.98
C PHE A 165 2.64 -12.01 15.31
N ASP A 166 3.08 -13.26 15.26
CA ASP A 166 3.42 -14.01 16.47
C ASP A 166 4.59 -13.31 17.20
N PRO A 167 4.44 -12.95 18.49
CA PRO A 167 5.47 -12.20 19.20
C PRO A 167 6.78 -12.97 19.38
N LYS A 168 6.75 -14.31 19.35
CA LYS A 168 7.93 -15.16 19.56
C LYS A 168 8.63 -15.53 18.26
N THR A 169 7.84 -15.90 17.24
CA THR A 169 8.37 -16.38 15.96
C THR A 169 8.42 -15.31 14.88
N GLY A 170 7.69 -14.21 15.07
CA GLY A 170 7.53 -13.17 14.04
C GLY A 170 6.74 -13.63 12.82
N ALA A 171 6.15 -14.82 12.85
CA ALA A 171 5.40 -15.36 11.72
C ALA A 171 4.08 -14.58 11.52
N PRO A 172 3.72 -14.20 10.27
CA PRO A 172 2.46 -13.56 9.99
C PRO A 172 1.31 -14.59 10.03
N THR A 173 0.21 -14.22 10.67
CA THR A 173 -1.04 -14.98 10.69
C THR A 173 -2.15 -14.10 10.14
N ALA A 174 -2.80 -14.55 9.07
CA ALA A 174 -3.94 -13.84 8.49
C ALA A 174 -5.12 -13.81 9.47
N ASN A 175 -5.80 -12.69 9.55
CA ASN A 175 -7.06 -12.58 10.30
C ASN A 175 -8.12 -13.49 9.66
N ALA A 176 -8.97 -14.10 10.49
CA ALA A 176 -9.92 -15.12 10.08
C ALA A 176 -10.99 -14.63 9.08
N ASN A 177 -11.26 -13.34 9.06
CA ASN A 177 -12.29 -12.74 8.22
C ASN A 177 -11.67 -11.66 7.31
N PRO A 178 -11.09 -12.01 6.16
CA PRO A 178 -10.71 -11.03 5.16
C PRO A 178 -11.96 -10.32 4.61
N PHE A 179 -11.80 -9.07 4.20
CA PHE A 179 -12.85 -8.41 3.43
C PHE A 179 -12.74 -8.85 1.98
N GLU A 180 -13.83 -9.35 1.41
CA GLU A 180 -13.92 -9.81 0.01
C GLU A 180 -15.18 -9.22 -0.62
N PHE A 181 -15.05 -8.65 -1.85
CA PHE A 181 -16.18 -8.06 -2.54
C PHE A 181 -16.03 -8.11 -4.07
N ASP A 182 -17.02 -8.65 -4.77
CA ASP A 182 -17.13 -8.56 -6.22
C ASP A 182 -18.04 -7.38 -6.59
N ILE A 183 -17.43 -6.33 -7.16
CA ILE A 183 -18.12 -5.10 -7.52
C ILE A 183 -19.10 -5.35 -8.67
N SER A 184 -18.76 -6.23 -9.61
CA SER A 184 -19.59 -6.51 -10.77
C SER A 184 -20.89 -7.23 -10.42
N ARG A 185 -20.86 -8.06 -9.39
CA ARG A 185 -22.00 -8.81 -8.87
C ARG A 185 -22.63 -8.19 -7.63
N MET A 186 -21.95 -7.22 -7.00
CA MET A 186 -22.35 -6.58 -5.74
C MET A 186 -22.56 -7.58 -4.60
N ILE A 187 -21.67 -8.52 -4.45
CA ILE A 187 -21.70 -9.58 -3.42
C ILE A 187 -20.35 -9.69 -2.71
N GLN A 188 -20.39 -10.22 -1.48
CA GLN A 188 -19.17 -10.58 -0.73
C GLN A 188 -18.59 -11.88 -1.29
N ASP A 189 -17.71 -11.75 -2.27
CA ASP A 189 -17.03 -12.85 -2.97
C ASP A 189 -15.78 -12.30 -3.68
N PHE A 190 -14.80 -13.19 -3.97
CA PHE A 190 -13.55 -12.77 -4.60
C PHE A 190 -13.07 -13.77 -5.67
#